data_adbf7ba4988e93305c1330406a349cea
#
_entry.id   adbf7ba4988e93305c1330406a349cea
#
_cell.length_a   1.000
_cell.length_b   1.000
_cell.length_c   1.000
_cell.angle_alpha   90.00
_cell.angle_beta   90.00
_cell.angle_gamma   90.00
#
_symmetry.space_group_name_H-M   'P 1'
#
loop_
_entity.id
_entity.type
_entity.pdbx_description
1 polymer ?
#
loop_
_entity_poly.entity_id
_entity_poly.type
_entity_poly.pdbx_seq_one_letter_code
_entity_poly.pdbx_strand_id
1 'polypeptide(L)'
;PAAGIFTDSPVIKTRRVGGLAARQCATFTFTSQGHPVLLCGGFTSFQLQLFDPDTLDRLAKFDLPMRPSGIEAIVKRDPEIIFLDTSSAYVYLDNEDRIVIGDSKQRIRRIGPVESDGQWEFKEFDSWDMNAYIPNDCFSLTNQNPDGECDALTTVMPDHSGVLWWVTRKGRIGSLDPKTGKVVATDFGGEEIQNSFAIAKSGAYVVTDHAMYRLELDDGMPTQRWRLEYDRGTGRKVGSINQGSGTSPTILGGGKYVTWTDNADDKIAIIVAHTEGVPEGQTRQICRVPVFKSKGSATDNSMVAYDRSVILENNHGFTNALQHKDYSSVTGGVVRVEVREDESGCDIVWESDLKIPSVVPKMSLGNGIVYFYSFDLLENGDRLWALVGLDFETGKEVVRIPTGTGVAFNNNWASIAIAPNGDTYVGTREGFLKVENR
;
A
#
# COMPACT_ATOMS: atom_id res chain seq x y z
N PRO A 1 4.91 4.21 21.50
CA PRO A 1 5.18 3.57 20.20
C PRO A 1 6.17 2.43 20.36
N ALA A 2 5.96 1.33 19.63
CA ALA A 2 6.92 0.23 19.62
C ALA A 2 8.23 0.69 18.98
N ALA A 3 9.36 0.37 19.60
CA ALA A 3 10.66 0.51 18.96
C ALA A 3 10.83 -0.66 17.99
N GLY A 4 11.10 -0.37 16.72
CA GLY A 4 11.45 -1.39 15.75
C GLY A 4 12.81 -2.02 16.04
N ILE A 5 13.25 -2.90 15.13
CA ILE A 5 14.50 -3.67 15.32
C ILE A 5 15.72 -2.75 15.33
N PHE A 6 16.49 -2.83 16.40
CA PHE A 6 17.80 -2.19 16.54
C PHE A 6 18.67 -3.07 17.45
N THR A 7 19.25 -4.13 16.91
CA THR A 7 20.03 -5.13 17.64
C THR A 7 21.16 -5.70 16.78
N ASP A 8 22.26 -6.08 17.42
CA ASP A 8 23.40 -6.76 16.77
C ASP A 8 23.20 -8.28 16.63
N SER A 9 22.14 -8.82 17.23
CA SER A 9 21.88 -10.26 17.26
C SER A 9 20.42 -10.58 16.94
N PRO A 10 19.91 -10.18 15.76
CA PRO A 10 18.52 -10.44 15.39
C PRO A 10 18.26 -11.94 15.17
N VAL A 11 17.07 -12.39 15.55
CA VAL A 11 16.60 -13.74 15.20
C VAL A 11 15.62 -13.61 14.04
N ILE A 12 15.88 -14.33 12.95
CA ILE A 12 15.02 -14.33 11.76
C ILE A 12 14.24 -15.64 11.71
N LYS A 13 12.92 -15.52 11.70
CA LYS A 13 12.01 -16.64 11.44
C LYS A 13 11.33 -16.43 10.09
N THR A 14 11.17 -17.48 9.32
CA THR A 14 10.49 -17.45 8.02
C THR A 14 9.29 -18.36 8.02
N ARG A 15 8.21 -17.94 7.37
CA ARG A 15 7.04 -18.77 7.14
C ARG A 15 6.69 -18.79 5.67
N ARG A 16 6.82 -19.97 5.05
CA ARG A 16 6.29 -20.20 3.70
C ARG A 16 4.79 -20.40 3.78
N VAL A 17 4.05 -19.65 2.93
CA VAL A 17 2.60 -19.73 2.85
C VAL A 17 2.20 -20.35 1.51
N GLY A 18 1.33 -21.37 1.57
CA GLY A 18 0.93 -22.18 0.43
C GLY A 18 1.75 -23.45 0.28
N GLY A 19 1.26 -24.36 -0.57
CA GLY A 19 1.92 -25.63 -0.89
C GLY A 19 2.85 -25.47 -2.10
N LEU A 20 2.60 -26.25 -3.17
CA LEU A 20 3.33 -26.15 -4.44
C LEU A 20 3.17 -24.76 -5.10
N ALA A 21 2.00 -24.12 -4.95
CA ALA A 21 1.78 -22.73 -5.34
C ALA A 21 2.00 -21.83 -4.12
N ALA A 22 3.17 -21.20 -4.06
CA ALA A 22 3.47 -20.21 -3.02
C ALA A 22 2.56 -18.98 -3.11
N ARG A 23 2.26 -18.37 -1.97
CA ARG A 23 1.46 -17.16 -1.84
C ARG A 23 2.28 -16.04 -1.26
N GLN A 24 2.18 -14.88 -1.86
CA GLN A 24 2.69 -13.64 -1.29
C GLN A 24 1.75 -13.17 -0.19
N CYS A 25 2.30 -12.78 0.97
CA CYS A 25 1.55 -12.09 2.01
C CYS A 25 1.96 -10.62 2.01
N ALA A 26 1.04 -9.74 1.60
CA ALA A 26 1.39 -8.36 1.29
C ALA A 26 1.01 -7.37 2.40
N THR A 27 -0.09 -7.59 3.09
CA THR A 27 -0.61 -6.66 4.11
C THR A 27 -0.63 -7.34 5.47
N PHE A 28 -0.15 -6.64 6.48
CA PHE A 28 -0.09 -7.09 7.86
C PHE A 28 -0.92 -6.18 8.75
N THR A 29 -1.76 -6.78 9.57
CA THR A 29 -2.42 -6.15 10.71
C THR A 29 -2.20 -7.02 11.95
N PHE A 30 -2.42 -6.46 13.13
CA PHE A 30 -2.27 -7.20 14.39
C PHE A 30 -3.54 -7.05 15.21
N THR A 31 -4.09 -8.17 15.67
CA THR A 31 -5.22 -8.12 16.61
C THR A 31 -4.82 -7.44 17.91
N SER A 32 -5.79 -7.07 18.72
CA SER A 32 -5.57 -6.52 20.08
C SER A 32 -4.76 -7.46 20.98
N GLN A 33 -4.77 -8.76 20.68
CA GLN A 33 -3.97 -9.79 21.36
C GLN A 33 -2.58 -9.98 20.73
N GLY A 34 -2.25 -9.26 19.64
CA GLY A 34 -0.96 -9.32 18.98
C GLY A 34 -0.80 -10.41 17.91
N HIS A 35 -1.86 -11.14 17.56
CA HIS A 35 -1.81 -12.12 16.48
C HIS A 35 -1.73 -11.43 15.12
N PRO A 36 -0.78 -11.80 14.25
CA PRO A 36 -0.73 -11.28 12.89
C PRO A 36 -1.90 -11.79 12.05
N VAL A 37 -2.64 -10.88 11.42
CA VAL A 37 -3.63 -11.18 10.38
C VAL A 37 -3.09 -10.68 9.06
N LEU A 38 -2.93 -11.58 8.10
CA LEU A 38 -2.29 -11.33 6.83
C LEU A 38 -3.26 -11.54 5.66
N LEU A 39 -3.18 -10.65 4.68
CA LEU A 39 -3.78 -10.86 3.37
C LEU A 39 -2.76 -11.53 2.46
N CYS A 40 -3.03 -12.79 2.08
CA CYS A 40 -2.13 -13.61 1.28
C CYS A 40 -2.78 -13.99 -0.04
N GLY A 41 -2.10 -13.77 -1.16
CA GLY A 41 -2.61 -14.00 -2.49
C GLY A 41 -1.64 -14.71 -3.43
N GLY A 42 -2.20 -15.30 -4.47
CA GLY A 42 -1.51 -15.93 -5.60
C GLY A 42 -2.46 -16.01 -6.80
N PHE A 43 -2.03 -16.64 -7.88
CA PHE A 43 -2.83 -16.74 -9.11
C PHE A 43 -4.20 -17.41 -8.91
N THR A 44 -4.28 -18.41 -8.02
CA THR A 44 -5.48 -19.25 -7.84
C THR A 44 -6.15 -19.11 -6.48
N SER A 45 -5.70 -18.19 -5.63
CA SER A 45 -6.23 -18.07 -4.29
C SER A 45 -6.00 -16.68 -3.71
N PHE A 46 -6.93 -16.26 -2.86
CA PHE A 46 -6.87 -15.01 -2.11
C PHE A 46 -7.44 -15.29 -0.72
N GLN A 47 -6.70 -14.99 0.35
CA GLN A 47 -7.02 -15.47 1.69
C GLN A 47 -6.64 -14.48 2.77
N LEU A 48 -7.47 -14.39 3.82
CA LEU A 48 -7.03 -13.90 5.12
C LEU A 48 -6.47 -15.09 5.92
N GLN A 49 -5.37 -14.88 6.62
CA GLN A 49 -4.74 -15.90 7.46
C GLN A 49 -4.33 -15.31 8.80
N LEU A 50 -4.63 -16.01 9.89
CA LEU A 50 -4.23 -15.70 11.26
C LEU A 50 -3.05 -16.58 11.65
N PHE A 51 -2.05 -15.98 12.29
CA PHE A 51 -0.86 -16.71 12.74
C PHE A 51 -0.60 -16.52 14.22
N ASP A 52 0.02 -17.52 14.82
CA ASP A 52 0.63 -17.41 16.12
C ASP A 52 1.87 -16.50 16.05
N PRO A 53 2.00 -15.48 16.91
CA PRO A 53 3.10 -14.53 16.82
C PRO A 53 4.47 -15.13 17.16
N ASP A 54 4.54 -16.23 17.93
CA ASP A 54 5.78 -16.83 18.40
C ASP A 54 6.27 -17.95 17.49
N THR A 55 5.37 -18.88 17.13
CA THR A 55 5.70 -20.04 16.31
C THR A 55 5.57 -19.78 14.81
N LEU A 56 4.81 -18.76 14.42
CA LEU A 56 4.37 -18.45 13.06
C LEU A 56 3.49 -19.56 12.46
N ASP A 57 2.91 -20.43 13.28
CA ASP A 57 1.95 -21.42 12.81
C ASP A 57 0.63 -20.76 12.46
N ARG A 58 0.01 -21.25 11.37
CA ARG A 58 -1.29 -20.75 10.97
C ARG A 58 -2.38 -21.26 11.90
N LEU A 59 -3.06 -20.36 12.59
CA LEU A 59 -4.17 -20.64 13.50
C LEU A 59 -5.49 -20.77 12.75
N ALA A 60 -5.76 -19.88 11.79
CA ALA A 60 -6.98 -19.88 10.99
C ALA A 60 -6.76 -19.35 9.58
N LYS A 61 -7.69 -19.62 8.67
CA LYS A 61 -7.75 -19.04 7.32
C LYS A 61 -9.20 -18.77 6.92
N PHE A 62 -9.37 -17.77 6.04
CA PHE A 62 -10.62 -17.45 5.37
C PHE A 62 -10.37 -17.31 3.86
N ASP A 63 -11.06 -18.09 3.05
CA ASP A 63 -10.92 -18.04 1.60
C ASP A 63 -11.79 -16.92 1.04
N LEU A 64 -11.18 -15.96 0.35
CA LEU A 64 -11.83 -14.90 -0.40
C LEU A 64 -12.05 -15.33 -1.86
N PRO A 65 -13.01 -14.74 -2.58
CA PRO A 65 -13.19 -15.01 -3.99
C PRO A 65 -11.91 -14.73 -4.78
N MET A 66 -11.62 -15.59 -5.75
CA MET A 66 -10.46 -15.43 -6.63
C MET A 66 -10.64 -14.19 -7.52
N ARG A 67 -9.56 -13.45 -7.72
CA ARG A 67 -9.57 -12.27 -8.60
C ARG A 67 -9.71 -12.67 -10.07
N PRO A 68 -10.50 -11.98 -10.88
CA PRO A 68 -10.57 -12.20 -12.33
C PRO A 68 -9.20 -12.13 -13.01
N SER A 69 -8.35 -11.20 -12.61
CA SER A 69 -6.97 -11.04 -13.09
C SER A 69 -6.10 -12.30 -12.91
N GLY A 70 -6.31 -13.05 -11.84
CA GLY A 70 -5.58 -14.30 -11.60
C GLY A 70 -5.96 -15.39 -12.63
N ILE A 71 -7.25 -15.50 -12.95
CA ILE A 71 -7.75 -16.43 -13.98
C ILE A 71 -7.23 -16.00 -15.36
N GLU A 72 -7.35 -14.70 -15.66
CA GLU A 72 -6.93 -14.12 -16.93
C GLU A 72 -5.43 -14.31 -17.18
N ALA A 73 -4.60 -14.04 -16.15
CA ALA A 73 -3.14 -14.21 -16.21
C ALA A 73 -2.75 -15.67 -16.54
N ILE A 74 -3.47 -16.65 -15.99
CA ILE A 74 -3.23 -18.08 -16.28
C ILE A 74 -3.64 -18.41 -17.71
N VAL A 75 -4.83 -18.01 -18.13
CA VAL A 75 -5.36 -18.33 -19.46
C VAL A 75 -4.54 -17.67 -20.56
N LYS A 76 -4.19 -16.39 -20.39
CA LYS A 76 -3.38 -15.62 -21.33
C LYS A 76 -1.87 -15.89 -21.21
N ARG A 77 -1.43 -16.63 -20.18
CA ARG A 77 0.00 -16.87 -19.84
C ARG A 77 0.79 -15.59 -19.66
N ASP A 78 0.15 -14.56 -19.11
CA ASP A 78 0.74 -13.26 -18.85
C ASP A 78 0.63 -12.90 -17.36
N PRO A 79 1.73 -13.08 -16.59
CA PRO A 79 1.73 -12.76 -15.18
C PRO A 79 1.65 -11.25 -14.89
N GLU A 80 1.92 -10.37 -15.85
CA GLU A 80 1.82 -8.92 -15.65
C GLU A 80 0.41 -8.51 -15.27
N ILE A 81 -0.60 -9.19 -15.81
CA ILE A 81 -2.02 -8.92 -15.54
C ILE A 81 -2.35 -8.91 -14.03
N ILE A 82 -1.83 -9.88 -13.28
CA ILE A 82 -2.09 -9.95 -11.84
C ILE A 82 -1.25 -8.93 -11.05
N PHE A 83 -0.06 -8.56 -11.54
CA PHE A 83 0.79 -7.57 -10.88
C PHE A 83 0.28 -6.14 -11.07
N LEU A 84 -0.48 -5.89 -12.12
CA LEU A 84 -1.14 -4.60 -12.36
C LEU A 84 -2.51 -4.48 -11.67
N ASP A 85 -2.97 -5.52 -11.00
CA ASP A 85 -4.27 -5.55 -10.33
C ASP A 85 -4.14 -5.24 -8.83
N THR A 86 -4.60 -4.07 -8.42
CA THR A 86 -4.69 -3.64 -7.02
C THR A 86 -6.07 -3.87 -6.41
N SER A 87 -6.97 -4.58 -7.08
CA SER A 87 -8.29 -4.89 -6.52
C SER A 87 -8.17 -5.64 -5.19
N SER A 88 -8.94 -5.23 -4.20
CA SER A 88 -8.93 -5.81 -2.85
C SER A 88 -7.55 -5.80 -2.15
N ALA A 89 -6.62 -4.95 -2.58
CA ALA A 89 -5.26 -4.95 -2.04
C ALA A 89 -5.17 -4.23 -0.69
N TYR A 90 -6.07 -3.28 -0.45
CA TYR A 90 -6.02 -2.42 0.73
C TYR A 90 -7.11 -2.82 1.72
N VAL A 91 -6.68 -3.14 2.92
CA VAL A 91 -7.55 -3.54 4.02
C VAL A 91 -7.18 -2.78 5.29
N TYR A 92 -8.12 -2.65 6.21
CA TYR A 92 -7.82 -2.20 7.57
C TYR A 92 -8.42 -3.16 8.59
N LEU A 93 -7.86 -3.16 9.78
CA LEU A 93 -8.41 -3.83 10.95
C LEU A 93 -9.17 -2.79 11.78
N ASP A 94 -10.44 -3.07 12.08
CA ASP A 94 -11.23 -2.17 12.94
C ASP A 94 -10.92 -2.41 14.43
N ASN A 95 -11.52 -1.61 15.30
CA ASN A 95 -11.30 -1.68 16.75
C ASN A 95 -11.92 -2.91 17.45
N GLU A 96 -12.56 -3.80 16.69
CA GLU A 96 -13.08 -5.09 17.15
C GLU A 96 -12.33 -6.26 16.50
N ASP A 97 -11.11 -6.02 16.02
CA ASP A 97 -10.23 -7.00 15.36
C ASP A 97 -10.84 -7.62 14.08
N ARG A 98 -11.70 -6.89 13.37
CA ARG A 98 -12.29 -7.34 12.10
C ARG A 98 -11.62 -6.66 10.92
N ILE A 99 -11.20 -7.45 9.94
CA ILE A 99 -10.73 -6.96 8.65
C ILE A 99 -11.92 -6.44 7.85
N VAL A 100 -11.82 -5.21 7.35
CA VAL A 100 -12.75 -4.65 6.37
C VAL A 100 -12.08 -4.66 5.01
N ILE A 101 -12.73 -5.31 4.05
CA ILE A 101 -12.20 -5.57 2.71
C ILE A 101 -13.31 -5.54 1.66
N GLY A 102 -12.98 -4.97 0.49
CA GLY A 102 -13.75 -5.21 -0.74
C GLY A 102 -13.27 -6.49 -1.43
N ASP A 103 -14.18 -7.35 -1.90
CA ASP A 103 -13.80 -8.57 -2.62
C ASP A 103 -14.12 -8.49 -4.13
N SER A 104 -13.63 -9.46 -4.88
CA SER A 104 -13.81 -9.54 -6.34
C SER A 104 -15.22 -9.95 -6.80
N LYS A 105 -16.15 -10.14 -5.86
CA LYS A 105 -17.58 -10.29 -6.13
C LYS A 105 -18.35 -9.00 -5.82
N GLN A 106 -17.64 -7.89 -5.74
CA GLN A 106 -18.17 -6.57 -5.42
C GLN A 106 -18.90 -6.54 -4.08
N ARG A 107 -18.33 -7.17 -3.05
CA ARG A 107 -18.86 -7.12 -1.69
C ARG A 107 -17.90 -6.41 -0.78
N ILE A 108 -18.41 -5.53 0.05
CA ILE A 108 -17.67 -5.02 1.20
C ILE A 108 -17.98 -5.97 2.36
N ARG A 109 -16.94 -6.49 3.01
CA ARG A 109 -17.08 -7.52 4.04
C ARG A 109 -16.33 -7.13 5.30
N ARG A 110 -16.87 -7.53 6.44
CA ARG A 110 -16.23 -7.42 7.75
C ARG A 110 -16.00 -8.81 8.31
N ILE A 111 -14.74 -9.22 8.43
CA ILE A 111 -14.33 -10.59 8.74
C ILE A 111 -13.29 -10.54 9.86
N GLY A 112 -13.53 -11.23 10.97
CA GLY A 112 -12.61 -11.24 12.11
C GLY A 112 -12.33 -12.63 12.66
N PRO A 113 -11.19 -12.83 13.32
CA PRO A 113 -10.89 -14.06 14.01
C PRO A 113 -11.74 -14.17 15.28
N VAL A 114 -12.21 -15.37 15.58
CA VAL A 114 -12.88 -15.73 16.83
C VAL A 114 -12.23 -16.99 17.40
N GLU A 115 -12.12 -17.05 18.72
CA GLU A 115 -11.59 -18.21 19.42
C GLU A 115 -12.73 -18.88 20.21
N SER A 116 -12.80 -20.20 20.10
CA SER A 116 -13.71 -21.02 20.90
C SER A 116 -13.00 -22.31 21.28
N ASP A 117 -12.94 -22.62 22.56
CA ASP A 117 -12.32 -23.85 23.11
C ASP A 117 -10.86 -24.08 22.62
N GLY A 118 -10.08 -23.00 22.52
CA GLY A 118 -8.68 -23.03 22.04
C GLY A 118 -8.54 -23.22 20.52
N GLN A 119 -9.61 -23.14 19.77
CA GLN A 119 -9.64 -23.24 18.32
C GLN A 119 -9.96 -21.88 17.71
N TRP A 120 -9.16 -21.46 16.73
CA TRP A 120 -9.34 -20.23 16.00
C TRP A 120 -10.07 -20.49 14.67
N GLU A 121 -11.03 -19.61 14.38
CA GLU A 121 -11.68 -19.55 13.07
C GLU A 121 -11.91 -18.10 12.65
N PHE A 122 -12.14 -17.85 11.35
CA PHE A 122 -12.64 -16.57 10.89
C PHE A 122 -14.15 -16.60 10.73
N LYS A 123 -14.80 -15.56 11.23
CA LYS A 123 -16.23 -15.33 11.08
C LYS A 123 -16.48 -14.07 10.23
N GLU A 124 -17.43 -14.18 9.30
CA GLU A 124 -18.00 -13.00 8.63
C GLU A 124 -19.06 -12.37 9.53
N PHE A 125 -18.90 -11.11 9.87
CA PHE A 125 -19.83 -10.36 10.72
C PHE A 125 -20.84 -9.57 9.90
N ASP A 126 -20.35 -8.93 8.81
CA ASP A 126 -21.14 -8.13 7.90
C ASP A 126 -20.73 -8.36 6.46
N SER A 127 -21.69 -8.17 5.54
CA SER A 127 -21.46 -8.24 4.11
C SER A 127 -22.47 -7.36 3.37
N TRP A 128 -21.98 -6.41 2.56
CA TRP A 128 -22.80 -5.52 1.74
C TRP A 128 -22.53 -5.76 0.26
N ASP A 129 -23.60 -5.95 -0.51
CA ASP A 129 -23.54 -6.18 -1.95
C ASP A 129 -23.48 -4.83 -2.69
N MET A 130 -22.42 -4.64 -3.50
CA MET A 130 -22.15 -3.41 -4.23
C MET A 130 -22.41 -3.57 -5.74
N ASN A 131 -22.93 -4.70 -6.21
CA ASN A 131 -23.13 -4.98 -7.63
C ASN A 131 -24.09 -4.00 -8.34
N ALA A 132 -24.97 -3.33 -7.58
CA ALA A 132 -25.83 -2.27 -8.15
C ALA A 132 -25.06 -0.98 -8.50
N TYR A 133 -23.84 -0.81 -7.99
CA TYR A 133 -23.01 0.40 -8.11
C TYR A 133 -21.71 0.16 -8.88
N ILE A 134 -21.23 -1.08 -8.95
CA ILE A 134 -19.93 -1.45 -9.52
C ILE A 134 -20.13 -2.49 -10.61
N PRO A 135 -19.86 -2.19 -11.88
CA PRO A 135 -19.92 -3.14 -12.98
C PRO A 135 -19.01 -4.34 -12.77
N ASN A 136 -19.50 -5.54 -13.08
CA ASN A 136 -18.81 -6.81 -12.80
C ASN A 136 -18.83 -7.76 -14.02
N ASP A 137 -18.78 -7.25 -15.23
CA ASP A 137 -18.57 -8.08 -16.42
C ASP A 137 -17.08 -8.30 -16.63
N CYS A 138 -16.51 -9.16 -15.76
CA CYS A 138 -15.09 -9.42 -15.71
C CYS A 138 -14.72 -10.76 -16.37
N PHE A 139 -13.45 -10.87 -16.76
CA PHE A 139 -12.89 -12.10 -17.30
C PHE A 139 -13.15 -13.30 -16.37
N SER A 140 -13.60 -14.42 -16.97
CA SER A 140 -13.79 -15.68 -16.24
C SER A 140 -13.56 -16.86 -17.18
N LEU A 141 -13.54 -18.08 -16.65
CA LEU A 141 -13.42 -19.29 -17.48
C LEU A 141 -14.60 -19.47 -18.44
N THR A 142 -15.78 -18.94 -18.10
CA THR A 142 -16.99 -19.00 -18.90
C THR A 142 -17.24 -17.74 -19.73
N ASN A 143 -16.54 -16.64 -19.44
CA ASN A 143 -16.57 -15.38 -20.19
C ASN A 143 -15.16 -14.87 -20.42
N GLN A 144 -14.50 -15.32 -21.49
CA GLN A 144 -13.12 -14.95 -21.81
C GLN A 144 -13.01 -13.67 -22.68
N ASN A 145 -14.11 -13.15 -23.16
CA ASN A 145 -14.20 -11.91 -23.92
C ASN A 145 -15.39 -11.10 -23.41
N PRO A 146 -15.29 -10.51 -22.19
CA PRO A 146 -16.38 -9.71 -21.65
C PRO A 146 -16.66 -8.49 -22.53
N ASP A 147 -17.94 -8.21 -22.82
CA ASP A 147 -18.40 -7.09 -23.64
C ASP A 147 -18.68 -5.84 -22.79
N GLY A 148 -18.95 -6.05 -21.50
CA GLY A 148 -19.29 -5.01 -20.55
C GLY A 148 -18.08 -4.46 -19.79
N GLU A 149 -18.39 -3.61 -18.85
CA GLU A 149 -17.38 -3.01 -17.98
C GLU A 149 -17.05 -3.93 -16.80
N CYS A 150 -15.75 -4.14 -16.59
CA CYS A 150 -15.21 -4.75 -15.37
C CYS A 150 -14.57 -3.68 -14.52
N ASP A 151 -15.04 -3.51 -13.31
CA ASP A 151 -14.44 -2.63 -12.30
C ASP A 151 -14.23 -3.41 -10.99
N ALA A 152 -13.46 -2.88 -10.07
CA ALA A 152 -13.15 -3.57 -8.83
C ALA A 152 -12.94 -2.62 -7.66
N LEU A 153 -13.46 -2.99 -6.50
CA LEU A 153 -13.13 -2.35 -5.23
C LEU A 153 -11.63 -2.43 -4.97
N THR A 154 -10.99 -1.28 -4.75
CA THR A 154 -9.58 -1.21 -4.36
C THR A 154 -9.43 -1.02 -2.87
N THR A 155 -10.15 -0.09 -2.28
CA THR A 155 -10.03 0.32 -0.88
C THR A 155 -11.38 0.63 -0.26
N VAL A 156 -11.52 0.25 1.02
CA VAL A 156 -12.65 0.65 1.89
C VAL A 156 -12.06 1.15 3.20
N MET A 157 -12.45 2.34 3.66
CA MET A 157 -12.00 2.89 4.95
C MET A 157 -13.12 3.67 5.64
N PRO A 158 -13.20 3.65 7.00
CA PRO A 158 -14.15 4.46 7.74
C PRO A 158 -13.66 5.90 7.82
N ASP A 159 -14.61 6.83 7.85
CA ASP A 159 -14.36 8.16 8.36
C ASP A 159 -14.53 8.22 9.90
N HIS A 160 -14.34 9.39 10.47
CA HIS A 160 -14.45 9.61 11.91
C HIS A 160 -15.89 9.45 12.48
N SER A 161 -16.91 9.40 11.61
CA SER A 161 -18.30 9.11 11.98
C SER A 161 -18.65 7.61 11.91
N GLY A 162 -17.77 6.81 11.30
CA GLY A 162 -17.93 5.38 11.07
C GLY A 162 -18.61 5.05 9.74
N VAL A 163 -18.89 6.03 8.89
CA VAL A 163 -19.31 5.80 7.50
C VAL A 163 -18.14 5.24 6.71
N LEU A 164 -18.39 4.17 5.96
CA LEU A 164 -17.38 3.55 5.12
C LEU A 164 -17.34 4.25 3.77
N TRP A 165 -16.19 4.84 3.46
CA TRP A 165 -15.86 5.31 2.12
C TRP A 165 -15.25 4.16 1.33
N TRP A 166 -15.55 4.09 0.04
CA TRP A 166 -15.01 3.09 -0.85
C TRP A 166 -14.67 3.69 -2.21
N VAL A 167 -13.65 3.13 -2.85
CA VAL A 167 -13.24 3.52 -4.21
C VAL A 167 -13.02 2.28 -5.05
N THR A 168 -13.21 2.44 -6.36
CA THR A 168 -12.90 1.43 -7.36
C THR A 168 -11.75 1.85 -8.26
N ARG A 169 -11.19 0.89 -8.96
CA ARG A 169 -10.09 1.14 -9.88
C ARG A 169 -10.45 2.13 -11.00
N LYS A 170 -11.68 2.08 -11.50
CA LYS A 170 -12.15 2.95 -12.60
C LYS A 170 -12.78 4.26 -12.13
N GLY A 171 -12.41 4.72 -10.94
CA GLY A 171 -12.75 6.05 -10.47
C GLY A 171 -14.15 6.21 -9.90
N ARG A 172 -14.83 5.11 -9.55
CA ARG A 172 -16.04 5.23 -8.75
C ARG A 172 -15.67 5.44 -7.29
N ILE A 173 -16.42 6.29 -6.62
CA ILE A 173 -16.29 6.58 -5.22
C ILE A 173 -17.67 6.63 -4.57
N GLY A 174 -17.75 6.20 -3.34
CA GLY A 174 -19.02 6.24 -2.61
C GLY A 174 -18.86 6.15 -1.11
N SER A 175 -19.99 6.20 -0.45
CA SER A 175 -20.16 5.97 0.97
C SER A 175 -21.10 4.80 1.22
N LEU A 176 -20.93 4.13 2.33
CA LEU A 176 -21.79 3.10 2.88
C LEU A 176 -21.97 3.39 4.37
N ASP A 177 -23.21 3.66 4.79
CA ASP A 177 -23.54 3.69 6.22
C ASP A 177 -23.74 2.25 6.71
N PRO A 178 -22.83 1.72 7.53
CA PRO A 178 -22.93 0.32 7.98
C PRO A 178 -24.11 0.05 8.91
N LYS A 179 -24.74 1.09 9.49
CA LYS A 179 -25.89 0.94 10.39
C LYS A 179 -27.20 0.78 9.62
N THR A 180 -27.33 1.49 8.51
CA THR A 180 -28.58 1.50 7.71
C THR A 180 -28.45 0.68 6.43
N GLY A 181 -27.23 0.38 5.99
CA GLY A 181 -26.95 -0.24 4.70
C GLY A 181 -27.11 0.71 3.51
N LYS A 182 -27.34 2.03 3.78
CA LYS A 182 -27.48 3.02 2.70
C LYS A 182 -26.16 3.19 1.97
N VAL A 183 -26.19 3.01 0.65
CA VAL A 183 -25.05 3.23 -0.26
C VAL A 183 -25.35 4.42 -1.15
N VAL A 184 -24.34 5.27 -1.34
CA VAL A 184 -24.36 6.40 -2.29
C VAL A 184 -23.07 6.34 -3.10
N ALA A 185 -23.13 6.62 -4.40
CA ALA A 185 -22.00 6.53 -5.32
C ALA A 185 -21.98 7.68 -6.32
N THR A 186 -20.77 8.06 -6.72
CA THR A 186 -20.47 8.96 -7.84
C THR A 186 -19.20 8.47 -8.54
N ASP A 187 -18.73 9.18 -9.56
CA ASP A 187 -17.48 8.85 -10.27
C ASP A 187 -16.69 10.11 -10.63
N PHE A 188 -15.44 9.92 -11.03
CA PHE A 188 -14.54 10.98 -11.49
C PHE A 188 -14.47 11.13 -13.01
N GLY A 189 -15.48 10.68 -13.73
CA GLY A 189 -15.57 10.89 -15.20
C GLY A 189 -14.53 10.10 -16.00
N GLY A 190 -14.15 8.91 -15.56
CA GLY A 190 -13.23 8.01 -16.26
C GLY A 190 -11.77 8.13 -15.81
N GLU A 191 -11.46 8.92 -14.77
CA GLU A 191 -10.16 8.91 -14.15
C GLU A 191 -9.95 7.63 -13.32
N GLU A 192 -8.73 7.06 -13.30
CA GLU A 192 -8.43 5.83 -12.58
C GLU A 192 -7.93 6.09 -11.15
N ILE A 193 -8.32 5.22 -10.21
CA ILE A 193 -7.80 5.20 -8.85
C ILE A 193 -7.02 3.90 -8.64
N GLN A 194 -5.71 3.99 -8.70
CA GLN A 194 -4.84 2.81 -8.59
C GLN A 194 -4.52 2.43 -7.15
N ASN A 195 -4.36 3.43 -6.28
CA ASN A 195 -3.92 3.28 -4.91
C ASN A 195 -5.06 3.48 -3.90
N SER A 196 -4.71 3.41 -2.62
CA SER A 196 -5.63 3.74 -1.54
C SER A 196 -5.84 5.26 -1.46
N PHE A 197 -6.76 5.70 -0.61
CA PHE A 197 -7.02 7.09 -0.27
C PHE A 197 -6.73 7.34 1.21
N ALA A 198 -6.76 8.60 1.64
CA ALA A 198 -6.57 8.98 3.03
C ALA A 198 -7.82 9.63 3.60
N ILE A 199 -8.09 9.40 4.89
CA ILE A 199 -9.15 10.06 5.64
C ILE A 199 -8.52 10.98 6.69
N ALA A 200 -8.99 12.22 6.75
CA ALA A 200 -8.70 13.16 7.82
C ALA A 200 -10.02 13.73 8.39
N LYS A 201 -9.95 14.55 9.44
CA LYS A 201 -11.14 15.25 9.96
C LYS A 201 -11.81 16.12 8.91
N SER A 202 -11.03 16.64 7.99
CA SER A 202 -11.45 17.52 6.89
C SER A 202 -12.04 16.76 5.69
N GLY A 203 -12.14 15.44 5.72
CA GLY A 203 -12.73 14.63 4.65
C GLY A 203 -11.79 13.57 4.07
N ALA A 204 -12.16 13.04 2.90
CA ALA A 204 -11.38 12.07 2.15
C ALA A 204 -10.47 12.75 1.12
N TYR A 205 -9.26 12.22 0.98
CA TYR A 205 -8.26 12.67 0.00
C TYR A 205 -7.98 11.52 -0.95
N VAL A 206 -8.32 11.73 -2.23
CA VAL A 206 -8.22 10.70 -3.27
C VAL A 206 -7.33 11.24 -4.39
N VAL A 207 -6.31 10.48 -4.75
CA VAL A 207 -5.49 10.76 -5.92
C VAL A 207 -5.90 9.83 -7.06
N THR A 208 -6.29 10.43 -8.18
CA THR A 208 -6.54 9.71 -9.44
C THR A 208 -5.29 9.76 -10.31
N ASP A 209 -5.32 9.15 -11.47
CA ASP A 209 -4.26 9.29 -12.48
C ASP A 209 -4.20 10.70 -13.12
N HIS A 210 -5.05 11.65 -12.72
CA HIS A 210 -5.10 13.03 -13.21
C HIS A 210 -4.90 14.10 -12.14
N ALA A 211 -5.47 13.89 -10.94
CA ALA A 211 -5.54 14.95 -9.93
C ALA A 211 -5.64 14.40 -8.51
N MET A 212 -5.32 15.25 -7.55
CA MET A 212 -5.65 15.09 -6.15
C MET A 212 -6.99 15.78 -5.86
N TYR A 213 -7.87 15.06 -5.16
CA TYR A 213 -9.18 15.53 -4.74
C TYR A 213 -9.30 15.55 -3.22
N ARG A 214 -9.95 16.57 -2.70
CA ARG A 214 -10.55 16.55 -1.37
C ARG A 214 -12.06 16.47 -1.49
N LEU A 215 -12.65 15.55 -0.76
CA LEU A 215 -14.08 15.26 -0.77
C LEU A 215 -14.64 15.32 0.65
N GLU A 216 -15.90 15.73 0.77
CA GLU A 216 -16.69 15.62 1.99
C GLU A 216 -18.03 14.94 1.67
N LEU A 217 -18.73 14.45 2.68
CA LEU A 217 -20.09 13.92 2.48
C LEU A 217 -21.13 15.04 2.66
N ASP A 218 -21.90 15.27 1.59
CA ASP A 218 -23.14 16.06 1.64
C ASP A 218 -24.32 15.08 1.55
N ASP A 219 -25.08 14.90 2.63
CA ASP A 219 -26.17 13.91 2.75
C ASP A 219 -25.75 12.46 2.36
N GLY A 220 -24.50 12.12 2.63
CA GLY A 220 -23.89 10.84 2.26
C GLY A 220 -23.27 10.79 0.87
N MET A 221 -23.42 11.82 0.04
CA MET A 221 -22.82 11.91 -1.30
C MET A 221 -21.39 12.47 -1.20
N PRO A 222 -20.36 11.75 -1.71
CA PRO A 222 -19.03 12.32 -1.89
C PRO A 222 -19.07 13.56 -2.79
N THR A 223 -18.71 14.72 -2.22
CA THR A 223 -18.77 16.00 -2.91
C THR A 223 -17.40 16.66 -2.93
N GLN A 224 -16.95 17.08 -4.12
CA GLN A 224 -15.66 17.71 -4.31
C GLN A 224 -15.61 19.08 -3.62
N ARG A 225 -14.59 19.29 -2.76
CA ARG A 225 -14.27 20.59 -2.17
C ARG A 225 -13.16 21.31 -2.94
N TRP A 226 -12.15 20.55 -3.39
CA TRP A 226 -11.12 21.08 -4.29
C TRP A 226 -10.50 19.95 -5.12
N ARG A 227 -9.85 20.33 -6.23
CA ARG A 227 -9.11 19.49 -7.15
C ARG A 227 -7.81 20.18 -7.53
N LEU A 228 -6.69 19.45 -7.53
CA LEU A 228 -5.39 19.90 -8.01
C LEU A 228 -4.84 18.92 -9.03
N GLU A 229 -4.69 19.36 -10.26
CA GLU A 229 -4.01 18.60 -11.31
C GLU A 229 -2.51 18.51 -11.02
N TYR A 230 -1.88 17.47 -11.56
CA TYR A 230 -0.45 17.26 -11.49
C TYR A 230 0.10 16.76 -12.84
N ASP A 231 1.42 16.81 -13.01
CA ASP A 231 2.09 16.36 -14.22
C ASP A 231 2.05 14.81 -14.29
N ARG A 232 1.35 14.30 -15.30
CA ARG A 232 1.17 12.84 -15.54
C ARG A 232 2.31 12.24 -16.36
N GLY A 233 3.23 13.05 -16.91
CA GLY A 233 4.21 12.62 -17.89
C GLY A 233 3.57 12.09 -19.19
N THR A 234 4.39 11.50 -20.05
CA THR A 234 3.97 10.99 -21.35
C THR A 234 3.51 9.54 -21.36
N GLY A 235 3.70 8.81 -20.26
CA GLY A 235 3.31 7.40 -20.15
C GLY A 235 3.63 6.76 -18.81
N ARG A 236 3.32 5.47 -18.73
CA ARG A 236 3.68 4.63 -17.59
C ARG A 236 5.19 4.40 -17.56
N LYS A 237 5.81 4.66 -16.42
CA LYS A 237 7.25 4.43 -16.21
C LYS A 237 7.55 2.99 -15.82
N VAL A 238 8.79 2.55 -16.03
CA VAL A 238 9.30 1.28 -15.48
C VAL A 238 9.38 1.42 -13.94
N GLY A 239 8.68 0.57 -13.23
CA GLY A 239 8.52 0.65 -11.77
C GLY A 239 7.20 1.30 -11.34
N SER A 240 6.29 1.60 -12.29
CA SER A 240 4.94 2.11 -12.02
C SER A 240 3.86 1.18 -12.55
N ILE A 241 2.72 1.13 -11.87
CA ILE A 241 1.56 0.33 -12.25
C ILE A 241 0.71 1.05 -13.30
N ASN A 242 0.54 2.37 -13.20
CA ASN A 242 -0.21 3.19 -14.17
C ASN A 242 0.55 4.48 -14.57
N GLN A 243 -0.09 5.35 -15.35
CA GLN A 243 0.41 6.67 -15.75
C GLN A 243 -0.04 7.75 -14.76
N GLY A 244 0.05 7.55 -13.48
CA GLY A 244 -0.40 8.53 -12.50
C GLY A 244 0.53 8.59 -11.30
N SER A 245 0.04 9.20 -10.24
CA SER A 245 0.70 9.14 -8.94
C SER A 245 0.77 7.69 -8.47
N GLY A 246 1.96 7.20 -8.19
CA GLY A 246 2.16 5.86 -7.65
C GLY A 246 1.96 5.78 -6.13
N THR A 247 1.53 6.87 -5.48
CA THR A 247 1.38 6.90 -4.02
C THR A 247 -0.07 7.03 -3.59
N SER A 248 -0.48 6.32 -2.55
CA SER A 248 -1.66 6.77 -1.79
C SER A 248 -1.38 8.14 -1.18
N PRO A 249 -2.37 9.03 -1.07
CA PRO A 249 -2.20 10.29 -0.35
C PRO A 249 -1.75 10.06 1.09
N THR A 250 -0.87 10.91 1.59
CA THR A 250 -0.41 10.86 2.98
C THR A 250 -0.73 12.17 3.68
N ILE A 251 -1.38 12.10 4.83
CA ILE A 251 -1.69 13.25 5.67
C ILE A 251 -0.55 13.47 6.66
N LEU A 252 -0.11 14.72 6.80
CA LEU A 252 0.99 15.10 7.69
C LEU A 252 0.73 16.44 8.39
N GLY A 253 1.66 16.87 9.26
CA GLY A 253 1.54 18.12 10.00
C GLY A 253 0.30 18.20 10.90
N GLY A 254 -0.08 17.08 11.54
CA GLY A 254 -1.28 17.02 12.37
C GLY A 254 -2.59 17.22 11.59
N GLY A 255 -2.62 16.92 10.31
CA GLY A 255 -3.78 17.07 9.44
C GLY A 255 -3.77 18.36 8.60
N LYS A 256 -2.76 19.20 8.72
CA LYS A 256 -2.66 20.46 7.98
C LYS A 256 -2.36 20.26 6.50
N TYR A 257 -1.58 19.22 6.16
CA TYR A 257 -1.08 18.99 4.81
C TYR A 257 -1.45 17.62 4.29
N VAL A 258 -1.57 17.54 2.98
CA VAL A 258 -1.66 16.30 2.21
C VAL A 258 -0.54 16.27 1.18
N THR A 259 0.05 15.10 0.96
CA THR A 259 1.13 14.90 -0.01
C THR A 259 0.87 13.70 -0.91
N TRP A 260 1.37 13.79 -2.14
CA TRP A 260 1.37 12.76 -3.17
C TRP A 260 2.54 13.00 -4.13
N THR A 261 2.78 12.11 -5.09
CA THR A 261 3.75 12.35 -6.15
C THR A 261 3.06 12.69 -7.47
N ASP A 262 3.78 13.39 -8.34
CA ASP A 262 3.44 13.44 -9.76
C ASP A 262 4.12 12.26 -10.52
N ASN A 263 3.96 12.23 -11.85
CA ASN A 263 4.61 11.28 -12.75
C ASN A 263 5.42 11.98 -13.86
N ALA A 264 5.93 13.18 -13.62
CA ALA A 264 6.69 13.96 -14.59
C ALA A 264 7.85 13.16 -15.23
N ASP A 265 8.10 13.34 -16.52
CA ASP A 265 8.98 12.49 -17.32
C ASP A 265 10.44 12.45 -16.83
N ASP A 266 11.02 13.62 -16.55
CA ASP A 266 12.43 13.70 -16.14
C ASP A 266 12.64 13.15 -14.72
N LYS A 267 11.88 13.67 -13.78
CA LYS A 267 11.90 13.29 -12.36
C LYS A 267 10.52 13.45 -11.77
N ILE A 268 10.08 12.44 -11.02
CA ILE A 268 8.88 12.61 -10.20
C ILE A 268 9.14 13.68 -9.14
N ALA A 269 8.07 14.35 -8.74
CA ALA A 269 8.14 15.33 -7.66
C ALA A 269 7.19 14.94 -6.52
N ILE A 270 7.60 15.23 -5.30
CA ILE A 270 6.71 15.26 -4.14
C ILE A 270 5.96 16.56 -4.18
N ILE A 271 4.63 16.50 -4.08
CA ILE A 271 3.73 17.64 -4.00
C ILE A 271 3.13 17.68 -2.60
N VAL A 272 3.11 18.85 -2.00
CA VAL A 272 2.47 19.10 -0.70
C VAL A 272 1.46 20.22 -0.85
N ALA A 273 0.28 20.03 -0.28
CA ALA A 273 -0.80 21.01 -0.31
C ALA A 273 -1.48 21.18 1.06
N HIS A 274 -2.08 22.33 1.28
CA HIS A 274 -2.98 22.55 2.41
C HIS A 274 -4.23 21.68 2.30
N THR A 275 -4.60 21.00 3.38
CA THR A 275 -5.82 20.19 3.43
C THR A 275 -7.08 21.04 3.39
N GLU A 276 -7.12 22.11 4.17
CA GLU A 276 -8.26 23.01 4.34
C GLU A 276 -7.91 24.45 3.93
N GLY A 277 -8.15 25.39 4.79
CA GLY A 277 -7.96 26.81 4.51
C GLY A 277 -6.55 27.14 4.02
N VAL A 278 -6.47 27.95 2.96
CA VAL A 278 -5.21 28.46 2.44
C VAL A 278 -4.92 29.80 3.11
N PRO A 279 -3.74 30.01 3.71
CA PRO A 279 -3.38 31.30 4.30
C PRO A 279 -3.45 32.43 3.27
N GLU A 280 -3.74 33.66 3.73
CA GLU A 280 -3.82 34.83 2.86
C GLU A 280 -2.49 35.04 2.11
N GLY A 281 -2.57 35.28 0.81
CA GLY A 281 -1.42 35.48 -0.06
C GLY A 281 -0.68 34.19 -0.47
N GLN A 282 -1.12 33.02 -0.03
CA GLN A 282 -0.56 31.72 -0.42
C GLN A 282 -1.44 30.98 -1.44
N THR A 283 -0.90 29.91 -2.01
CA THR A 283 -1.63 28.98 -2.88
C THR A 283 -1.92 27.68 -2.14
N ARG A 284 -2.89 26.89 -2.60
CA ARG A 284 -3.18 25.59 -2.00
C ARG A 284 -1.98 24.64 -2.06
N GLN A 285 -1.27 24.62 -3.20
CA GLN A 285 -0.01 23.88 -3.31
C GLN A 285 1.11 24.68 -2.65
N ILE A 286 1.69 24.13 -1.58
CA ILE A 286 2.81 24.71 -0.85
C ILE A 286 4.10 24.53 -1.65
N CYS A 287 4.33 23.33 -2.15
CA CYS A 287 5.53 23.02 -2.93
C CYS A 287 5.31 21.88 -3.91
N ARG A 288 6.17 21.84 -4.93
CA ARG A 288 6.46 20.73 -5.82
C ARG A 288 7.96 20.55 -5.86
N VAL A 289 8.48 19.46 -5.31
CA VAL A 289 9.92 19.21 -5.15
C VAL A 289 10.31 18.03 -6.04
N PRO A 290 10.98 18.25 -7.19
CA PRO A 290 11.57 17.15 -7.96
C PRO A 290 12.60 16.40 -7.11
N VAL A 291 12.50 15.08 -7.08
CA VAL A 291 13.30 14.22 -6.20
C VAL A 291 14.16 13.25 -6.97
N PHE A 292 15.18 12.73 -6.28
CA PHE A 292 16.20 11.80 -6.74
C PHE A 292 17.26 12.41 -7.66
N LYS A 293 18.53 12.19 -7.30
CA LYS A 293 19.72 12.66 -8.06
C LYS A 293 19.88 11.93 -9.37
N SER A 294 19.55 10.65 -9.40
CA SER A 294 19.68 9.77 -10.55
C SER A 294 18.74 10.14 -11.70
N LYS A 295 19.14 9.78 -12.93
CA LYS A 295 18.22 9.79 -14.07
C LYS A 295 17.26 8.61 -13.94
N GLY A 296 15.99 8.87 -14.13
CA GLY A 296 14.91 7.90 -13.99
C GLY A 296 14.41 7.81 -12.55
N SER A 297 13.14 8.12 -12.39
CA SER A 297 12.43 8.03 -11.12
C SER A 297 11.00 7.59 -11.34
N ALA A 298 10.54 6.69 -10.48
CA ALA A 298 9.18 6.19 -10.41
C ALA A 298 8.92 5.67 -9.01
N THR A 299 7.68 5.67 -8.58
CA THR A 299 7.28 5.04 -7.33
C THR A 299 5.88 4.45 -7.46
N ASP A 300 5.63 3.36 -6.75
CA ASP A 300 4.31 2.76 -6.53
C ASP A 300 4.07 2.45 -5.05
N ASN A 301 4.79 3.14 -4.18
CA ASN A 301 4.67 2.95 -2.74
C ASN A 301 4.28 4.25 -2.04
N SER A 302 3.46 4.11 -1.00
CA SER A 302 3.03 5.24 -0.19
C SER A 302 4.19 5.79 0.62
N MET A 303 4.20 7.11 0.81
CA MET A 303 5.18 7.80 1.62
C MET A 303 5.02 7.50 3.11
N VAL A 304 6.12 7.54 3.83
CA VAL A 304 6.12 7.65 5.30
C VAL A 304 6.14 9.12 5.67
N ALA A 305 5.28 9.54 6.60
CA ALA A 305 5.25 10.91 7.09
C ALA A 305 5.40 10.98 8.61
N TYR A 306 6.14 11.98 9.05
CA TYR A 306 6.25 12.36 10.46
C TYR A 306 6.40 13.87 10.58
N ASP A 307 5.56 14.49 11.43
CA ASP A 307 5.45 15.94 11.57
C ASP A 307 5.28 16.64 10.21
N ARG A 308 6.22 17.47 9.79
CA ARG A 308 6.23 18.19 8.50
C ARG A 308 7.06 17.47 7.42
N SER A 309 7.59 16.29 7.71
CA SER A 309 8.46 15.54 6.82
C SER A 309 7.78 14.38 6.15
N VAL A 310 8.22 14.10 4.93
CA VAL A 310 7.86 12.88 4.18
C VAL A 310 9.11 12.20 3.66
N ILE A 311 9.05 10.87 3.59
CA ILE A 311 10.10 10.01 3.03
C ILE A 311 9.51 9.19 1.91
N LEU A 312 10.22 9.16 0.78
CA LEU A 312 9.86 8.44 -0.43
C LEU A 312 11.04 7.64 -0.95
N GLU A 313 10.77 6.45 -1.51
CA GLU A 313 11.76 5.67 -2.25
C GLU A 313 11.50 5.66 -3.75
N ASN A 314 12.57 5.34 -4.52
CA ASN A 314 12.58 5.23 -5.98
C ASN A 314 12.53 3.76 -6.41
N ASN A 315 11.44 3.34 -7.01
CA ASN A 315 11.25 1.99 -7.56
C ASN A 315 11.64 1.87 -9.04
N HIS A 316 12.17 2.94 -9.66
CA HIS A 316 12.49 2.97 -11.08
C HIS A 316 13.44 1.83 -11.47
N GLY A 317 13.10 1.17 -12.58
CA GLY A 317 13.88 0.06 -13.12
C GLY A 317 13.43 -1.32 -12.65
N PHE A 318 12.60 -1.43 -11.60
CA PHE A 318 12.02 -2.69 -11.16
C PHE A 318 10.65 -2.93 -11.80
N THR A 319 10.39 -4.13 -12.31
CA THR A 319 9.09 -4.49 -12.90
C THR A 319 8.22 -5.31 -11.94
N ASN A 320 8.60 -6.55 -11.68
CA ASN A 320 7.99 -7.42 -10.67
C ASN A 320 8.92 -8.61 -10.36
N ALA A 321 8.66 -9.29 -9.27
CA ALA A 321 9.54 -10.36 -8.76
C ALA A 321 9.71 -11.56 -9.69
N LEU A 322 8.77 -11.83 -10.60
CA LEU A 322 8.84 -12.98 -11.52
C LEU A 322 9.53 -12.66 -12.85
N GLN A 323 9.34 -11.45 -13.35
CA GLN A 323 9.83 -11.04 -14.68
C GLN A 323 11.13 -10.27 -14.61
N HIS A 324 11.37 -9.53 -13.52
CA HIS A 324 12.60 -8.74 -13.37
C HIS A 324 13.83 -9.64 -13.19
N LYS A 325 14.79 -9.52 -14.10
CA LYS A 325 16.00 -10.35 -14.11
C LYS A 325 17.26 -9.56 -13.82
N ASP A 326 17.37 -8.36 -14.36
CA ASP A 326 18.55 -7.52 -14.21
C ASP A 326 18.38 -6.50 -13.08
N TYR A 327 18.71 -6.91 -11.87
CA TYR A 327 18.64 -6.05 -10.68
C TYR A 327 19.69 -4.93 -10.66
N SER A 328 20.68 -4.95 -11.57
CA SER A 328 21.60 -3.83 -11.75
C SER A 328 20.88 -2.59 -12.29
N SER A 329 19.79 -2.79 -13.04
CA SER A 329 18.96 -1.73 -13.63
C SER A 329 18.08 -0.98 -12.60
N VAL A 330 17.93 -1.50 -11.38
CA VAL A 330 17.22 -0.79 -10.30
C VAL A 330 18.01 0.46 -9.93
N THR A 331 17.39 1.61 -10.13
CA THR A 331 18.05 2.92 -9.98
C THR A 331 18.37 3.22 -8.52
N GLY A 332 17.42 2.96 -7.60
CA GLY A 332 17.56 3.30 -6.20
C GLY A 332 17.29 4.78 -5.89
N GLY A 333 17.30 5.09 -4.63
CA GLY A 333 17.08 6.41 -4.06
C GLY A 333 16.07 6.39 -2.92
N VAL A 334 16.39 7.07 -1.83
CA VAL A 334 15.46 7.42 -0.75
C VAL A 334 15.66 8.89 -0.43
N VAL A 335 14.59 9.63 -0.27
CA VAL A 335 14.62 11.08 -0.01
C VAL A 335 13.73 11.46 1.15
N ARG A 336 14.20 12.37 2.01
CA ARG A 336 13.37 13.09 2.98
C ARG A 336 13.15 14.52 2.51
N VAL A 337 11.89 14.92 2.41
CA VAL A 337 11.46 16.29 2.11
C VAL A 337 10.70 16.83 3.32
N GLU A 338 10.94 18.09 3.67
CA GLU A 338 10.28 18.76 4.80
C GLU A 338 9.64 20.07 4.38
N VAL A 339 8.41 20.31 4.84
CA VAL A 339 7.73 21.60 4.70
C VAL A 339 8.39 22.61 5.62
N ARG A 340 8.75 23.79 5.10
CA ARG A 340 9.33 24.88 5.90
C ARG A 340 8.37 25.37 6.98
N GLU A 341 8.90 25.90 8.07
CA GLU A 341 8.09 26.39 9.19
C GLU A 341 7.14 27.52 8.82
N ASP A 342 7.59 28.39 7.92
CA ASP A 342 6.83 29.53 7.39
C ASP A 342 5.90 29.15 6.23
N GLU A 343 5.86 27.86 5.86
CA GLU A 343 5.06 27.33 4.75
C GLU A 343 5.40 27.94 3.37
N SER A 344 6.55 28.59 3.24
CA SER A 344 7.01 29.21 1.98
C SER A 344 7.46 28.20 0.92
N GLY A 345 7.51 26.93 1.26
CA GLY A 345 7.97 25.83 0.38
C GLY A 345 8.44 24.61 1.15
N CYS A 346 9.20 23.76 0.46
CA CYS A 346 9.76 22.54 1.05
C CYS A 346 11.23 22.39 0.66
N ASP A 347 12.00 21.72 1.52
CA ASP A 347 13.42 21.45 1.32
C ASP A 347 13.70 19.94 1.30
N ILE A 348 14.66 19.50 0.48
CA ILE A 348 15.25 18.18 0.60
C ILE A 348 16.22 18.20 1.79
N VAL A 349 15.90 17.42 2.83
CA VAL A 349 16.74 17.36 4.05
C VAL A 349 17.93 16.44 3.81
N TRP A 350 17.67 15.26 3.23
CA TRP A 350 18.71 14.31 2.82
C TRP A 350 18.23 13.39 1.69
N GLU A 351 19.17 12.78 1.01
CA GLU A 351 18.94 11.77 -0.03
C GLU A 351 20.00 10.67 0.08
N SER A 352 19.55 9.41 0.05
CA SER A 352 20.37 8.20 0.07
C SER A 352 20.25 7.48 -1.27
N ASP A 353 21.35 6.85 -1.73
CA ASP A 353 21.40 6.04 -2.98
C ASP A 353 20.95 4.58 -2.75
N LEU A 354 20.37 4.25 -1.60
CA LEU A 354 19.91 2.90 -1.26
C LEU A 354 18.96 2.35 -2.32
N LYS A 355 19.24 1.13 -2.81
CA LYS A 355 18.40 0.46 -3.82
C LYS A 355 17.23 -0.24 -3.15
N ILE A 356 16.02 0.23 -3.42
CA ILE A 356 14.77 -0.33 -2.88
C ILE A 356 13.87 -0.61 -4.06
N PRO A 357 13.66 -1.90 -4.43
CA PRO A 357 12.88 -2.22 -5.62
C PRO A 357 11.39 -2.02 -5.43
N SER A 358 10.82 -2.24 -4.22
CA SER A 358 9.37 -2.34 -4.15
C SER A 358 8.76 -2.45 -2.74
N VAL A 359 9.37 -2.00 -1.67
CA VAL A 359 8.77 -2.15 -0.33
C VAL A 359 7.89 -0.96 0.04
N VAL A 360 6.80 -1.20 0.79
CA VAL A 360 6.12 -0.12 1.51
C VAL A 360 6.80 0.08 2.86
N PRO A 361 7.54 1.19 3.06
CA PRO A 361 8.37 1.41 4.24
C PRO A 361 7.56 1.63 5.51
N LYS A 362 8.23 1.53 6.64
CA LYS A 362 7.63 1.80 7.95
C LYS A 362 8.61 2.57 8.84
N MET A 363 8.12 3.63 9.50
CA MET A 363 8.88 4.35 10.50
C MET A 363 8.50 3.89 11.90
N SER A 364 9.50 3.68 12.75
CA SER A 364 9.33 3.51 14.19
C SER A 364 9.60 4.83 14.91
N LEU A 365 8.57 5.38 15.52
CA LEU A 365 8.71 6.58 16.37
C LEU A 365 9.41 6.25 17.72
N GLY A 366 9.52 4.97 18.07
CA GLY A 366 10.18 4.54 19.30
C GLY A 366 11.70 4.67 19.25
N ASN A 367 12.31 4.56 18.07
CA ASN A 367 13.76 4.67 17.87
C ASN A 367 14.19 5.61 16.75
N GLY A 368 13.26 6.27 16.04
CA GLY A 368 13.58 7.24 14.97
C GLY A 368 14.15 6.59 13.71
N ILE A 369 13.87 5.31 13.46
CA ILE A 369 14.39 4.57 12.29
C ILE A 369 13.29 4.34 11.28
N VAL A 370 13.61 4.55 10.00
CA VAL A 370 12.76 4.20 8.87
C VAL A 370 13.27 2.90 8.24
N TYR A 371 12.42 1.89 8.20
CA TYR A 371 12.76 0.56 7.71
C TYR A 371 12.35 0.38 6.27
N PHE A 372 13.27 -0.20 5.50
CA PHE A 372 13.14 -0.56 4.11
C PHE A 372 13.57 -2.01 3.89
N TYR A 373 13.29 -2.52 2.70
CA TYR A 373 13.76 -3.84 2.30
C TYR A 373 14.55 -3.71 1.00
N SER A 374 15.85 -3.98 1.09
CA SER A 374 16.84 -3.77 0.07
C SER A 374 17.50 -5.08 -0.36
N PHE A 375 18.44 -5.03 -1.27
CA PHE A 375 19.22 -6.18 -1.72
C PHE A 375 20.66 -5.79 -2.05
N ASP A 376 21.53 -6.76 -1.89
CA ASP A 376 22.92 -6.72 -2.41
C ASP A 376 23.05 -7.73 -3.55
N LEU A 377 23.69 -7.33 -4.65
CA LEU A 377 24.01 -8.23 -5.75
C LEU A 377 25.22 -9.09 -5.37
N LEU A 378 25.04 -10.41 -5.45
CA LEU A 378 26.11 -11.38 -5.24
C LEU A 378 26.90 -11.60 -6.54
N GLU A 379 28.14 -12.11 -6.45
CA GLU A 379 29.02 -12.40 -7.61
C GLU A 379 28.39 -13.36 -8.63
N ASN A 380 27.55 -14.28 -8.16
CA ASN A 380 26.80 -15.21 -9.00
C ASN A 380 25.55 -14.61 -9.66
N GLY A 381 25.29 -13.30 -9.48
CA GLY A 381 24.12 -12.59 -9.99
C GLY A 381 22.83 -12.78 -9.17
N ASP A 382 22.88 -13.52 -8.06
CA ASP A 382 21.74 -13.61 -7.15
C ASP A 382 21.66 -12.38 -6.22
N ARG A 383 20.62 -12.27 -5.43
CA ARG A 383 20.29 -11.16 -4.52
C ARG A 383 20.29 -11.65 -3.10
N LEU A 384 21.08 -11.01 -2.24
CA LEU A 384 20.98 -11.14 -0.79
C LEU A 384 20.05 -10.05 -0.29
N TRP A 385 18.87 -10.43 0.11
CA TRP A 385 17.85 -9.50 0.64
C TRP A 385 18.16 -9.13 2.08
N ALA A 386 17.86 -7.89 2.44
CA ALA A 386 18.11 -7.36 3.79
C ALA A 386 17.00 -6.41 4.24
N LEU A 387 16.63 -6.50 5.51
CA LEU A 387 15.92 -5.43 6.21
C LEU A 387 16.93 -4.34 6.55
N VAL A 388 16.67 -3.11 6.10
CA VAL A 388 17.56 -1.96 6.26
C VAL A 388 16.83 -0.86 7.02
N GLY A 389 17.51 -0.24 7.98
CA GLY A 389 17.03 0.92 8.72
C GLY A 389 17.88 2.14 8.43
N LEU A 390 17.22 3.25 8.05
CA LEU A 390 17.85 4.56 7.95
C LEU A 390 17.44 5.42 9.15
N ASP A 391 18.41 6.09 9.72
CA ASP A 391 18.16 7.12 10.74
C ASP A 391 17.35 8.27 10.12
N PHE A 392 16.23 8.62 10.73
CA PHE A 392 15.29 9.60 10.20
C PHE A 392 15.94 10.99 10.02
N GLU A 393 16.80 11.41 10.95
CA GLU A 393 17.37 12.76 10.92
C GLU A 393 18.49 12.90 9.87
N THR A 394 19.28 11.84 9.71
CA THR A 394 20.52 11.93 8.90
C THR A 394 20.47 11.17 7.58
N GLY A 395 19.50 10.26 7.38
CA GLY A 395 19.43 9.37 6.23
C GLY A 395 20.54 8.30 6.19
N LYS A 396 21.34 8.19 7.25
CA LYS A 396 22.41 7.19 7.32
C LYS A 396 21.84 5.80 7.63
N GLU A 397 22.41 4.78 7.01
CA GLU A 397 22.10 3.40 7.32
C GLU A 397 22.64 3.06 8.73
N VAL A 398 21.76 2.60 9.62
CA VAL A 398 22.06 2.24 11.00
C VAL A 398 21.67 0.79 11.32
N VAL A 399 20.92 0.13 10.44
CA VAL A 399 20.52 -1.27 10.54
C VAL A 399 20.66 -1.92 9.16
N ARG A 400 21.31 -3.10 9.09
CA ARG A 400 21.29 -3.98 7.93
C ARG A 400 21.27 -5.44 8.40
N ILE A 401 20.17 -6.12 8.16
CA ILE A 401 19.94 -7.50 8.59
C ILE A 401 19.68 -8.35 7.35
N PRO A 402 20.66 -9.16 6.90
CA PRO A 402 20.45 -10.13 5.82
C PRO A 402 19.35 -11.12 6.17
N THR A 403 18.41 -11.35 5.24
CA THR A 403 17.21 -12.19 5.50
C THR A 403 17.19 -13.46 4.67
N GLY A 404 17.78 -13.45 3.49
CA GLY A 404 17.86 -14.63 2.62
C GLY A 404 18.14 -14.28 1.16
N THR A 405 18.27 -15.29 0.33
CA THR A 405 18.65 -15.13 -1.08
C THR A 405 17.56 -15.57 -2.06
N GLY A 406 17.61 -15.04 -3.27
CA GLY A 406 16.75 -15.47 -4.37
C GLY A 406 15.38 -14.86 -4.41
N VAL A 407 14.54 -15.34 -5.35
CA VAL A 407 13.20 -14.80 -5.62
C VAL A 407 12.20 -15.02 -4.49
N ALA A 408 12.37 -16.06 -3.70
CA ALA A 408 11.48 -16.39 -2.58
C ALA A 408 11.45 -15.28 -1.53
N PHE A 409 12.57 -14.58 -1.34
CA PHE A 409 12.72 -13.48 -0.39
C PHE A 409 12.45 -12.10 -0.99
N ASN A 410 12.12 -12.00 -2.29
CA ASN A 410 11.72 -10.75 -2.88
C ASN A 410 10.43 -10.23 -2.22
N ASN A 411 10.42 -8.96 -1.85
CA ASN A 411 9.28 -8.33 -1.17
C ASN A 411 8.09 -8.06 -2.11
N ASN A 412 8.33 -7.66 -3.34
CA ASN A 412 7.32 -7.44 -4.39
C ASN A 412 6.10 -6.63 -3.90
N TRP A 413 6.32 -5.38 -3.48
CA TRP A 413 5.33 -4.40 -2.99
C TRP A 413 4.59 -4.77 -1.69
N ALA A 414 5.03 -5.78 -0.97
CA ALA A 414 4.48 -6.03 0.36
C ALA A 414 4.94 -4.95 1.37
N SER A 415 4.16 -4.76 2.40
CA SER A 415 4.49 -3.81 3.47
C SER A 415 5.48 -4.39 4.48
N ILE A 416 6.23 -3.52 5.14
CA ILE A 416 6.84 -3.79 6.44
C ILE A 416 5.79 -3.49 7.51
N ALA A 417 5.76 -4.29 8.56
CA ALA A 417 4.94 -4.02 9.74
C ALA A 417 5.76 -4.20 11.02
N ILE A 418 5.56 -3.30 11.98
CA ILE A 418 6.17 -3.37 13.30
C ILE A 418 5.06 -3.77 14.27
N ALA A 419 5.20 -4.93 14.88
CA ALA A 419 4.26 -5.44 15.87
C ALA A 419 4.32 -4.63 17.18
N PRO A 420 3.29 -4.72 18.04
CA PRO A 420 3.28 -4.01 19.33
C PRO A 420 4.47 -4.29 20.24
N ASN A 421 5.07 -5.48 20.14
CA ASN A 421 6.27 -5.89 20.89
C ASN A 421 7.59 -5.45 20.23
N GLY A 422 7.55 -4.77 19.06
CA GLY A 422 8.72 -4.31 18.32
C GLY A 422 9.24 -5.29 17.26
N ASP A 423 8.76 -6.53 17.20
CA ASP A 423 9.12 -7.47 16.15
C ASP A 423 8.72 -6.91 14.77
N THR A 424 9.58 -7.08 13.79
CA THR A 424 9.35 -6.53 12.44
C THR A 424 9.04 -7.65 11.46
N TYR A 425 7.93 -7.49 10.74
CA TYR A 425 7.45 -8.43 9.73
C TYR A 425 7.65 -7.86 8.33
N VAL A 426 8.04 -8.72 7.39
CA VAL A 426 8.22 -8.37 5.98
C VAL A 426 7.54 -9.42 5.12
N GLY A 427 6.63 -8.99 4.25
CA GLY A 427 6.03 -9.87 3.27
C GLY A 427 7.02 -10.22 2.15
N THR A 428 6.95 -11.45 1.68
CA THR A 428 7.80 -11.98 0.61
C THR A 428 6.99 -12.78 -0.40
N ARG A 429 7.61 -13.09 -1.53
CA ARG A 429 6.96 -13.87 -2.61
C ARG A 429 6.45 -15.24 -2.19
N GLU A 430 7.06 -15.87 -1.20
CA GLU A 430 6.65 -17.21 -0.75
C GLU A 430 6.07 -17.22 0.66
N GLY A 431 5.64 -16.06 1.18
CA GLY A 431 5.04 -15.93 2.50
C GLY A 431 5.51 -14.68 3.21
N PHE A 432 6.18 -14.83 4.34
CA PHE A 432 6.70 -13.71 5.12
C PHE A 432 7.85 -14.13 6.01
N LEU A 433 8.56 -13.14 6.51
CA LEU A 433 9.55 -13.30 7.56
C LEU A 433 9.25 -12.37 8.76
N LYS A 434 9.74 -12.78 9.91
CA LYS A 434 9.72 -12.04 11.17
C LYS A 434 11.16 -11.85 11.64
N VAL A 435 11.50 -10.65 12.01
CA VAL A 435 12.79 -10.32 12.68
C VAL A 435 12.47 -9.96 14.11
N GLU A 436 13.04 -10.72 15.04
CA GLU A 436 12.87 -10.54 16.50
C GLU A 436 14.01 -9.71 17.06
N ASN A 437 13.67 -8.78 17.95
CA ASN A 437 14.61 -7.95 18.70
C ASN A 437 14.93 -8.66 20.03
N ARG A 438 15.98 -9.48 20.05
CA ARG A 438 16.44 -10.17 21.28
C ARG A 438 17.69 -9.55 21.86
#